data_c3c50cafbc42e2c9346c58b6e730e7b1
#
_entry.id   c3c50cafbc42e2c9346c58b6e730e7b1
#
_cell.length_a   1.000
_cell.length_b   1.000
_cell.length_c   1.000
_cell.angle_alpha   90.00
_cell.angle_beta   90.00
_cell.angle_gamma   90.00
#
_symmetry.space_group_name_H-M   'P 1'
#
loop_
_entity.id
_entity.type
_entity.pdbx_description
1 polymer ?
#
loop_
_entity_poly.entity_id
_entity_poly.type
_entity_poly.pdbx_seq_one_letter_code
_entity_poly.pdbx_strand_id
1 'polypeptide(L)'
;MRLFVALDLDDNIRSRIARFLDGVQGFAPGARWVRPDSLHVTLKFIGEQTEAPVEIERALAGIEADQFVISLRGYGFFPDTRAPRVFWIGIEGGSRLTSLAETVGSTLVPLQIPKEEHAYSPHLTLARSARASGSPRQQKRDRPNQSFQRLQEKLAALAAPEFGTMTARGFFLYRSQLSPGGSKYTKLAGFNLR
;
A
#
# COMPACT_ATOMS: atom_id res chain seq x y z
N MET A 1 -13.67 -13.16 -2.89
CA MET A 1 -12.35 -13.12 -2.17
C MET A 1 -11.60 -11.91 -2.69
N ARG A 2 -11.18 -10.98 -1.82
CA ARG A 2 -10.47 -9.77 -2.26
C ARG A 2 -8.97 -10.02 -2.39
N LEU A 3 -8.41 -9.75 -3.58
CA LEU A 3 -7.02 -10.03 -3.92
C LEU A 3 -6.24 -8.76 -4.29
N PHE A 4 -4.93 -8.79 -4.06
CA PHE A 4 -3.98 -7.78 -4.52
C PHE A 4 -2.57 -8.37 -4.65
N VAL A 5 -1.72 -7.73 -5.45
CA VAL A 5 -0.31 -8.07 -5.61
C VAL A 5 0.55 -7.01 -4.94
N ALA A 6 1.56 -7.41 -4.17
CA ALA A 6 2.41 -6.48 -3.43
C ALA A 6 3.83 -7.02 -3.19
N LEU A 7 4.78 -6.10 -2.94
CA LEU A 7 6.06 -6.41 -2.33
C LEU A 7 5.89 -6.50 -0.81
N ASP A 8 6.57 -7.43 -0.20
CA ASP A 8 6.73 -7.49 1.26
C ASP A 8 7.90 -6.61 1.71
N LEU A 9 7.96 -6.29 2.99
CA LEU A 9 9.03 -5.49 3.58
C LEU A 9 10.00 -6.37 4.36
N ASP A 10 11.29 -6.01 4.30
CA ASP A 10 12.30 -6.58 5.19
C ASP A 10 11.98 -6.23 6.65
N ASP A 11 12.28 -7.13 7.58
CA ASP A 11 11.96 -6.97 9.01
C ASP A 11 12.61 -5.72 9.62
N ASN A 12 13.80 -5.35 9.18
CA ASN A 12 14.48 -4.12 9.60
C ASN A 12 13.67 -2.87 9.24
N ILE A 13 13.18 -2.79 8.00
CA ILE A 13 12.35 -1.68 7.51
C ILE A 13 11.04 -1.66 8.30
N ARG A 14 10.40 -2.82 8.43
CA ARG A 14 9.15 -2.99 9.18
C ARG A 14 9.30 -2.52 10.63
N SER A 15 10.39 -2.87 11.31
CA SER A 15 10.68 -2.47 12.68
C SER A 15 10.93 -0.95 12.84
N ARG A 16 11.57 -0.32 11.84
CA ARG A 16 11.76 1.15 11.84
C ARG A 16 10.44 1.88 11.66
N ILE A 17 9.59 1.39 10.75
CA ILE A 17 8.26 1.95 10.55
C ILE A 17 7.39 1.75 11.79
N ALA A 18 7.42 0.59 12.43
CA ALA A 18 6.69 0.33 13.67
C ALA A 18 7.04 1.35 14.77
N ARG A 19 8.33 1.60 15.00
CA ARG A 19 8.78 2.63 15.97
C ARG A 19 8.30 4.05 15.60
N PHE A 20 8.30 4.38 14.32
CA PHE A 20 7.77 5.66 13.85
C PHE A 20 6.26 5.75 14.13
N LEU A 21 5.50 4.70 13.83
CA LEU A 21 4.06 4.63 14.11
C LEU A 21 3.76 4.82 15.60
N ASP A 22 4.52 4.18 16.49
CA ASP A 22 4.37 4.35 17.94
C ASP A 22 4.53 5.81 18.39
N GLY A 23 5.40 6.56 17.71
CA GLY A 23 5.63 7.99 17.99
C GLY A 23 4.57 8.94 17.44
N VAL A 24 3.79 8.53 16.42
CA VAL A 24 2.90 9.46 15.70
C VAL A 24 1.42 9.08 15.74
N GLN A 25 1.06 7.83 15.98
CA GLN A 25 -0.33 7.36 15.95
C GLN A 25 -1.25 8.09 16.95
N GLY A 26 -0.73 8.51 18.10
CA GLY A 26 -1.47 9.28 19.10
C GLY A 26 -1.95 10.65 18.62
N PHE A 27 -1.37 11.19 17.54
CA PHE A 27 -1.78 12.47 16.94
C PHE A 27 -2.96 12.34 15.96
N ALA A 28 -3.35 11.10 15.61
CA ALA A 28 -4.55 10.82 14.81
C ALA A 28 -5.30 9.58 15.37
N PRO A 29 -5.88 9.68 16.60
CA PRO A 29 -6.50 8.54 17.30
C PRO A 29 -7.76 8.04 16.59
N GLY A 30 -8.41 8.86 15.78
CA GLY A 30 -9.56 8.48 14.96
C GLY A 30 -9.21 7.85 13.61
N ALA A 31 -7.94 7.72 13.27
CA ALA A 31 -7.50 7.06 12.04
C ALA A 31 -7.42 5.54 12.24
N ARG A 32 -7.61 4.80 11.14
CA ARG A 32 -7.37 3.35 11.11
C ARG A 32 -5.93 3.10 10.66
N TRP A 33 -5.09 2.81 11.62
CA TRP A 33 -3.69 2.53 11.41
C TRP A 33 -3.47 1.11 10.88
N VAL A 34 -2.55 0.98 9.93
CA VAL A 34 -2.13 -0.33 9.43
C VAL A 34 -1.19 -0.96 10.46
N ARG A 35 -1.42 -2.22 10.79
CA ARG A 35 -0.52 -2.94 11.71
C ARG A 35 0.82 -3.20 11.02
N PRO A 36 1.94 -3.18 11.77
CA PRO A 36 3.27 -3.37 11.20
C PRO A 36 3.41 -4.67 10.37
N ASP A 37 2.80 -5.77 10.82
CA ASP A 37 2.79 -7.07 10.13
C ASP A 37 1.98 -7.07 8.80
N SER A 38 1.15 -6.06 8.61
CA SER A 38 0.31 -5.88 7.43
C SER A 38 0.84 -4.84 6.44
N LEU A 39 2.00 -4.23 6.72
CA LEU A 39 2.63 -3.26 5.83
C LEU A 39 3.15 -3.92 4.55
N HIS A 40 2.85 -3.32 3.40
CA HIS A 40 3.25 -3.83 2.07
C HIS A 40 3.25 -2.70 1.04
N VAL A 41 4.02 -2.86 -0.04
CA VAL A 41 4.00 -1.95 -1.19
C VAL A 41 3.10 -2.55 -2.25
N THR A 42 1.91 -2.01 -2.43
CA THR A 42 0.95 -2.52 -3.42
C THR A 42 1.45 -2.27 -4.83
N LEU A 43 1.46 -3.31 -5.66
CA LEU A 43 1.73 -3.24 -7.10
C LEU A 43 0.42 -3.14 -7.90
N LYS A 44 -0.59 -3.95 -7.53
CA LYS A 44 -1.87 -4.01 -8.24
C LYS A 44 -2.99 -4.46 -7.31
N PHE A 45 -4.09 -3.74 -7.30
CA PHE A 45 -5.35 -4.22 -6.74
C PHE A 45 -6.11 -5.03 -7.79
N ILE A 46 -6.47 -6.27 -7.43
CA ILE A 46 -7.25 -7.17 -8.30
C ILE A 46 -8.75 -7.02 -8.00
N GLY A 47 -9.09 -6.78 -6.74
CA GLY A 47 -10.48 -6.65 -6.31
C GLY A 47 -11.11 -7.98 -5.88
N GLU A 48 -12.44 -8.04 -5.91
CA GLU A 48 -13.18 -9.24 -5.51
C GLU A 48 -13.13 -10.29 -6.61
N GLN A 49 -12.77 -11.53 -6.22
CA GLN A 49 -12.77 -12.70 -7.07
C GLN A 49 -13.69 -13.77 -6.48
N THR A 50 -14.52 -14.38 -7.32
CA THR A 50 -15.47 -15.44 -6.91
C THR A 50 -14.83 -16.82 -6.94
N GLU A 51 -13.90 -17.04 -7.87
CA GLU A 51 -13.24 -18.30 -8.10
C GLU A 51 -11.87 -18.38 -7.40
N ALA A 52 -11.31 -19.58 -7.35
CA ALA A 52 -9.95 -19.82 -6.86
C ALA A 52 -8.91 -19.10 -7.75
N PRO A 53 -7.83 -18.56 -7.19
CA PRO A 53 -6.90 -17.68 -7.91
C PRO A 53 -5.88 -18.42 -8.81
N VAL A 54 -6.16 -19.67 -9.19
CA VAL A 54 -5.20 -20.54 -9.92
C VAL A 54 -4.70 -19.92 -11.23
N GLU A 55 -5.60 -19.33 -12.03
CA GLU A 55 -5.20 -18.69 -13.28
C GLU A 55 -4.42 -17.40 -13.04
N ILE A 56 -4.76 -16.66 -11.98
CA ILE A 56 -4.00 -15.48 -11.53
C ILE A 56 -2.60 -15.88 -11.10
N GLU A 57 -2.46 -16.94 -10.29
CA GLU A 57 -1.17 -17.46 -9.83
C GLU A 57 -0.31 -17.93 -11.00
N ARG A 58 -0.90 -18.66 -11.97
CA ARG A 58 -0.20 -19.13 -13.17
C ARG A 58 0.28 -17.94 -14.04
N ALA A 59 -0.55 -16.95 -14.24
CA ALA A 59 -0.20 -15.76 -15.01
C ALA A 59 0.95 -14.98 -14.34
N LEU A 60 0.88 -14.76 -13.02
CA LEU A 60 1.91 -14.07 -12.25
C LEU A 60 3.24 -14.84 -12.21
N ALA A 61 3.20 -16.18 -12.19
CA ALA A 61 4.40 -17.02 -12.20
C ALA A 61 5.22 -16.92 -13.50
N GLY A 62 4.59 -16.46 -14.60
CA GLY A 62 5.28 -16.21 -15.87
C GLY A 62 6.01 -14.86 -15.94
N ILE A 63 5.93 -14.01 -14.91
CA ILE A 63 6.60 -12.71 -14.90
C ILE A 63 8.08 -12.89 -14.61
N GLU A 64 8.93 -12.42 -15.53
CA GLU A 64 10.37 -12.37 -15.38
C GLU A 64 10.81 -10.92 -15.20
N ALA A 65 11.46 -10.63 -14.08
CA ALA A 65 12.04 -9.33 -13.78
C ALA A 65 13.22 -9.47 -12.82
N ASP A 66 14.16 -8.54 -12.91
CA ASP A 66 15.32 -8.52 -12.03
C ASP A 66 14.98 -7.98 -10.65
N GLN A 67 15.77 -8.38 -9.65
CA GLN A 67 15.78 -7.74 -8.34
C GLN A 67 16.19 -6.26 -8.45
N PHE A 68 15.67 -5.44 -7.58
CA PHE A 68 16.01 -4.01 -7.54
C PHE A 68 15.92 -3.45 -6.12
N VAL A 69 16.63 -2.35 -5.92
CA VAL A 69 16.62 -1.64 -4.62
C VAL A 69 15.45 -0.66 -4.58
N ILE A 70 14.76 -0.62 -3.46
CA ILE A 70 13.78 0.44 -3.12
C ILE A 70 14.23 1.18 -1.87
N SER A 71 13.96 2.48 -1.81
CA SER A 71 14.16 3.32 -0.64
C SER A 71 12.81 3.76 -0.09
N LEU A 72 12.68 3.74 1.23
CA LEU A 72 11.48 4.18 1.93
C LEU A 72 11.81 5.45 2.69
N ARG A 73 11.24 6.57 2.26
CA ARG A 73 11.47 7.88 2.88
C ARG A 73 10.36 8.88 2.63
N GLY A 74 10.31 9.91 3.47
CA GLY A 74 9.30 10.95 3.39
C GLY A 74 7.92 10.43 3.71
N TYR A 75 6.95 11.31 3.62
CA TYR A 75 5.55 11.00 3.83
C TYR A 75 4.65 11.91 2.99
N GLY A 76 3.40 11.53 2.89
CA GLY A 76 2.40 12.35 2.24
C GLY A 76 0.98 11.93 2.58
N PHE A 77 0.04 12.63 1.96
CA PHE A 77 -1.38 12.43 2.17
C PHE A 77 -2.12 12.38 0.84
N PHE A 78 -3.05 11.44 0.68
CA PHE A 78 -3.96 11.40 -0.46
C PHE A 78 -5.38 11.83 -0.03
N PRO A 79 -6.14 12.50 -0.91
CA PRO A 79 -5.73 13.07 -2.21
C PRO A 79 -4.76 14.25 -2.07
N ASP A 80 -4.85 15.01 -0.99
CA ASP A 80 -3.97 16.15 -0.66
C ASP A 80 -3.98 16.45 0.85
N THR A 81 -3.23 17.48 1.28
CA THR A 81 -3.10 17.88 2.68
C THR A 81 -4.33 18.64 3.23
N ARG A 82 -5.23 19.13 2.39
CA ARG A 82 -6.45 19.87 2.81
C ARG A 82 -7.58 18.93 3.21
N ALA A 83 -7.71 17.81 2.51
CA ALA A 83 -8.74 16.81 2.77
C ALA A 83 -8.16 15.39 2.84
N PRO A 84 -7.19 15.14 3.72
CA PRO A 84 -6.43 13.90 3.74
C PRO A 84 -7.33 12.71 4.12
N ARG A 85 -7.21 11.64 3.35
CA ARG A 85 -7.92 10.37 3.59
C ARG A 85 -6.97 9.21 3.84
N VAL A 86 -5.75 9.29 3.31
CA VAL A 86 -4.71 8.28 3.44
C VAL A 86 -3.42 8.96 3.83
N PHE A 87 -2.75 8.47 4.86
CA PHE A 87 -1.40 8.83 5.25
C PHE A 87 -0.45 7.71 4.78
N TRP A 88 0.66 8.09 4.13
CA TRP A 88 1.57 7.14 3.50
C TRP A 88 3.04 7.56 3.60
N ILE A 89 3.95 6.58 3.44
CA ILE A 89 5.39 6.77 3.24
C ILE A 89 5.69 6.67 1.73
N GLY A 90 6.60 7.53 1.25
CA GLY A 90 7.11 7.49 -0.12
C GLY A 90 8.02 6.29 -0.37
N ILE A 91 7.88 5.70 -1.56
CA ILE A 91 8.70 4.60 -2.05
C ILE A 91 9.42 5.08 -3.31
N GLU A 92 10.74 4.97 -3.30
CA GLU A 92 11.58 5.22 -4.48
C GLU A 92 12.19 3.90 -4.94
N GLY A 93 11.83 3.45 -6.11
CA GLY A 93 12.33 2.21 -6.74
C GLY A 93 12.67 2.40 -8.22
N GLY A 94 12.65 3.67 -8.66
CA GLY A 94 12.95 4.03 -10.05
C GLY A 94 12.04 3.36 -11.07
N SER A 95 12.52 3.27 -12.31
CA SER A 95 11.78 2.66 -13.42
C SER A 95 11.49 1.17 -13.19
N ARG A 96 12.33 0.45 -12.46
CA ARG A 96 12.15 -0.99 -12.23
C ARG A 96 10.89 -1.30 -11.42
N LEU A 97 10.62 -0.52 -10.38
CA LEU A 97 9.40 -0.67 -9.59
C LEU A 97 8.15 -0.36 -10.43
N THR A 98 8.19 0.73 -11.19
CA THR A 98 7.08 1.10 -12.09
C THR A 98 6.86 0.03 -13.16
N SER A 99 7.92 -0.44 -13.81
CA SER A 99 7.85 -1.49 -14.82
C SER A 99 7.29 -2.80 -14.27
N LEU A 100 7.66 -3.18 -13.04
CA LEU A 100 7.11 -4.38 -12.41
C LEU A 100 5.58 -4.22 -12.17
N ALA A 101 5.14 -3.06 -11.66
CA ALA A 101 3.71 -2.80 -11.44
C ALA A 101 2.93 -2.81 -12.77
N GLU A 102 3.48 -2.21 -13.83
CA GLU A 102 2.90 -2.21 -15.18
C GLU A 102 2.84 -3.61 -15.79
N THR A 103 3.91 -4.41 -15.61
CA THR A 103 3.97 -5.80 -16.08
C THR A 103 2.90 -6.63 -15.37
N VAL A 104 2.81 -6.54 -14.02
CA VAL A 104 1.76 -7.22 -13.25
C VAL A 104 0.37 -6.82 -13.77
N GLY A 105 0.13 -5.51 -13.95
CA GLY A 105 -1.15 -5.02 -14.46
C GLY A 105 -1.48 -5.55 -15.86
N SER A 106 -0.49 -5.57 -16.77
CA SER A 106 -0.68 -6.04 -18.16
C SER A 106 -0.91 -7.55 -18.23
N THR A 107 -0.18 -8.32 -17.43
CA THR A 107 -0.30 -9.79 -17.35
C THR A 107 -1.71 -10.24 -16.94
N LEU A 108 -2.41 -9.43 -16.14
CA LEU A 108 -3.73 -9.77 -15.63
C LEU A 108 -4.90 -9.32 -16.55
N VAL A 109 -4.63 -8.52 -17.59
CA VAL A 109 -5.67 -8.06 -18.53
C VAL A 109 -6.41 -9.21 -19.23
N PRO A 110 -5.75 -10.29 -19.73
CA PRO A 110 -6.44 -11.43 -20.36
C PRO A 110 -7.42 -12.15 -19.40
N LEU A 111 -7.25 -11.99 -18.09
CA LEU A 111 -8.12 -12.54 -17.05
C LEU A 111 -9.26 -11.57 -16.66
N GLN A 112 -9.55 -10.57 -17.51
CA GLN A 112 -10.57 -9.55 -17.30
C GLN A 112 -10.32 -8.67 -16.06
N ILE A 113 -9.09 -8.56 -15.60
CA ILE A 113 -8.66 -7.65 -14.57
C ILE A 113 -8.08 -6.40 -15.25
N PRO A 114 -8.79 -5.26 -15.24
CA PRO A 114 -8.39 -4.09 -16.00
C PRO A 114 -7.11 -3.46 -15.46
N LYS A 115 -6.39 -2.76 -16.32
CA LYS A 115 -5.29 -1.88 -15.88
C LYS A 115 -5.82 -0.76 -14.99
N GLU A 116 -4.93 -0.19 -14.18
CA GLU A 116 -5.26 1.04 -13.45
C GLU A 116 -5.45 2.21 -14.44
N GLU A 117 -6.43 3.07 -14.16
CA GLU A 117 -6.72 4.27 -14.96
C GLU A 117 -5.66 5.36 -14.79
N HIS A 118 -4.95 5.34 -13.65
CA HIS A 118 -3.94 6.32 -13.29
C HIS A 118 -2.55 5.72 -13.28
N ALA A 119 -1.54 6.57 -13.50
CA ALA A 119 -0.15 6.19 -13.39
C ALA A 119 0.16 5.60 -12.00
N TYR A 120 1.00 4.59 -11.95
CA TYR A 120 1.41 3.97 -10.71
C TYR A 120 2.14 4.99 -9.82
N SER A 121 1.64 5.16 -8.60
CA SER A 121 2.24 6.03 -7.58
C SER A 121 2.72 5.17 -6.41
N PRO A 122 4.01 4.83 -6.35
CA PRO A 122 4.55 3.94 -5.31
C PRO A 122 4.45 4.58 -3.93
N HIS A 123 3.74 3.92 -3.03
CA HIS A 123 3.57 4.36 -1.65
C HIS A 123 3.28 3.19 -0.71
N LEU A 124 3.55 3.40 0.57
CA LEU A 124 3.22 2.48 1.64
C LEU A 124 2.18 3.13 2.55
N THR A 125 0.95 2.63 2.52
CA THR A 125 -0.14 3.15 3.37
C THR A 125 0.13 2.85 4.84
N LEU A 126 0.08 3.89 5.67
CA LEU A 126 0.22 3.79 7.14
C LEU A 126 -1.11 3.91 7.88
N ALA A 127 -2.00 4.79 7.40
CA ALA A 127 -3.30 4.99 8.02
C ALA A 127 -4.36 5.47 7.02
N ARG A 128 -5.62 5.22 7.34
CA ARG A 128 -6.78 5.73 6.60
C ARG A 128 -7.72 6.44 7.56
N SER A 129 -8.33 7.54 7.13
CA SER A 129 -9.35 8.22 7.94
C SER A 129 -10.57 7.30 8.16
N ALA A 130 -11.19 7.36 9.34
CA ALA A 130 -12.37 6.55 9.67
C ALA A 130 -13.55 6.77 8.71
N ARG A 131 -13.64 7.95 8.08
CA ARG A 131 -14.67 8.30 7.10
C ARG A 131 -14.43 7.69 5.70
N ALA A 132 -13.29 7.04 5.45
CA ALA A 132 -12.95 6.47 4.15
C ALA A 132 -13.59 5.10 3.87
N SER A 133 -14.35 4.53 4.82
CA SER A 133 -15.02 3.24 4.64
C SER A 133 -16.53 3.39 4.65
N GLY A 134 -17.15 3.25 3.48
CA GLY A 134 -18.51 2.75 3.41
C GLY A 134 -19.66 3.75 3.42
N SER A 135 -19.49 4.99 2.95
CA SER A 135 -20.66 5.80 2.59
C SER A 135 -20.78 5.95 1.09
N PRO A 136 -22.02 5.80 0.53
CA PRO A 136 -22.26 6.07 -0.88
C PRO A 136 -21.86 7.50 -1.24
N ARG A 137 -21.58 7.70 -2.51
CA ARG A 137 -21.10 8.91 -3.20
C ARG A 137 -21.91 10.19 -3.01
N GLN A 138 -22.57 10.43 -1.90
CA GLN A 138 -23.32 11.68 -1.69
C GLN A 138 -22.93 12.33 -0.38
N GLN A 139 -22.46 13.54 -0.56
CA GLN A 139 -22.46 14.70 0.35
C GLN A 139 -21.13 15.16 0.94
N LYS A 140 -20.86 16.38 0.50
CA LYS A 140 -20.01 17.43 1.08
C LYS A 140 -18.52 17.30 0.87
N ARG A 141 -18.13 17.78 -0.33
CA ARG A 141 -16.74 18.12 -0.72
C ARG A 141 -16.09 19.22 0.16
N ASP A 142 -16.82 19.85 1.08
CA ASP A 142 -16.43 21.16 1.64
C ASP A 142 -16.14 21.21 3.15
N ARG A 143 -16.06 20.07 3.83
CA ARG A 143 -15.56 20.09 5.23
C ARG A 143 -14.15 19.52 5.29
N PRO A 144 -13.16 20.33 5.79
CA PRO A 144 -11.81 19.85 6.03
C PRO A 144 -11.86 18.57 6.87
N ASN A 145 -11.17 17.53 6.42
CA ASN A 145 -11.07 16.30 7.19
C ASN A 145 -10.02 16.49 8.29
N GLN A 146 -10.45 16.82 9.48
CA GLN A 146 -9.58 17.08 10.63
C GLN A 146 -8.90 15.81 11.20
N SER A 147 -9.18 14.62 10.63
CA SER A 147 -8.66 13.36 11.16
C SER A 147 -7.13 13.29 11.23
N PHE A 148 -6.44 14.04 10.38
CA PHE A 148 -4.98 14.08 10.32
C PHE A 148 -4.37 15.45 10.64
N GLN A 149 -5.16 16.44 11.02
CA GLN A 149 -4.65 17.80 11.24
C GLN A 149 -3.51 17.84 12.26
N ARG A 150 -3.72 17.28 13.46
CA ARG A 150 -2.71 17.25 14.52
C ARG A 150 -1.48 16.42 14.12
N LEU A 151 -1.68 15.36 13.32
CA LEU A 151 -0.59 14.57 12.76
C LEU A 151 0.23 15.40 11.77
N GLN A 152 -0.41 16.14 10.88
CA GLN A 152 0.27 17.03 9.93
C GLN A 152 1.11 18.09 10.64
N GLU A 153 0.55 18.75 11.66
CA GLU A 153 1.27 19.73 12.49
C GLU A 153 2.50 19.09 13.18
N LYS A 154 2.34 17.88 13.74
CA LYS A 154 3.44 17.14 14.36
C LYS A 154 4.53 16.80 13.36
N LEU A 155 4.16 16.28 12.18
CA LEU A 155 5.11 15.86 11.15
C LEU A 155 5.84 17.05 10.54
N ALA A 156 5.18 18.20 10.36
CA ALA A 156 5.81 19.42 9.85
C ALA A 156 6.92 19.97 10.76
N ALA A 157 6.87 19.65 12.05
CA ALA A 157 7.89 20.02 13.03
C ALA A 157 9.07 19.01 13.12
N LEU A 158 9.02 17.92 12.37
CA LEU A 158 10.05 16.89 12.36
C LEU A 158 10.83 16.90 11.04
N ALA A 159 12.07 16.40 11.07
CA ALA A 159 12.79 16.09 9.84
C ALA A 159 12.02 15.02 9.06
N ALA A 160 12.13 15.05 7.72
CA ALA A 160 11.53 14.03 6.87
C ALA A 160 12.03 12.64 7.30
N PRO A 161 11.13 11.68 7.59
CA PRO A 161 11.55 10.37 8.07
C PRO A 161 12.24 9.57 6.98
N GLU A 162 13.30 8.86 7.37
CA GLU A 162 14.00 7.89 6.53
C GLU A 162 13.95 6.51 7.18
N PHE A 163 13.47 5.52 6.43
CA PHE A 163 13.32 4.16 6.94
C PHE A 163 14.38 3.21 6.39
N GLY A 164 15.11 3.64 5.35
CA GLY A 164 16.22 2.92 4.75
C GLY A 164 15.88 2.32 3.38
N THR A 165 16.76 1.43 2.94
CA THR A 165 16.68 0.74 1.65
C THR A 165 16.52 -0.76 1.86
N MET A 166 15.87 -1.42 0.92
CA MET A 166 15.81 -2.87 0.84
C MET A 166 15.85 -3.35 -0.62
N THR A 167 16.23 -4.60 -0.83
CA THR A 167 16.16 -5.22 -2.14
C THR A 167 14.82 -5.94 -2.31
N ALA A 168 14.04 -5.56 -3.30
CA ALA A 168 12.87 -6.31 -3.72
C ALA A 168 13.35 -7.60 -4.41
N ARG A 169 13.18 -8.75 -3.75
CA ARG A 169 13.60 -10.08 -4.22
C ARG A 169 12.44 -10.91 -4.76
N GLY A 170 11.22 -10.43 -4.57
CA GLY A 170 10.01 -11.11 -4.99
C GLY A 170 8.77 -10.29 -4.70
N PHE A 171 7.67 -10.74 -5.25
CA PHE A 171 6.35 -10.19 -4.98
C PHE A 171 5.36 -11.31 -4.67
N PHE A 172 4.22 -10.95 -4.10
CA PHE A 172 3.28 -11.93 -3.56
C PHE A 172 1.86 -11.61 -3.99
N LEU A 173 1.07 -12.65 -4.20
CA LEU A 173 -0.39 -12.57 -4.27
C LEU A 173 -0.96 -12.68 -2.86
N TYR A 174 -1.75 -11.70 -2.46
CA TYR A 174 -2.39 -11.62 -1.15
C TYR A 174 -3.90 -11.74 -1.25
N ARG A 175 -4.47 -12.40 -0.25
CA ARG A 175 -5.89 -12.33 0.09
C ARG A 175 -6.10 -11.35 1.23
N SER A 176 -7.05 -10.42 1.05
CA SER A 176 -7.52 -9.50 2.08
C SER A 176 -8.85 -9.98 2.65
N GLN A 177 -8.93 -10.13 3.95
CA GLN A 177 -10.15 -10.42 4.68
C GLN A 177 -10.44 -9.29 5.67
N LEU A 178 -11.66 -8.76 5.62
CA LEU A 178 -12.10 -7.77 6.59
C LEU A 178 -12.39 -8.47 7.92
N SER A 179 -11.90 -7.92 9.01
CA SER A 179 -12.19 -8.36 10.36
C SER A 179 -12.51 -7.16 11.26
N PRO A 180 -13.16 -7.36 12.41
CA PRO A 180 -13.45 -6.26 13.35
C PRO A 180 -12.19 -5.49 13.79
N GLY A 181 -11.04 -6.17 13.86
CA GLY A 181 -9.73 -5.58 14.20
C GLY A 181 -8.95 -4.99 13.02
N GLY A 182 -9.57 -4.84 11.84
CA GLY A 182 -8.94 -4.36 10.59
C GLY A 182 -8.78 -5.46 9.54
N SER A 183 -8.15 -5.12 8.42
CA SER A 183 -7.89 -6.09 7.35
C SER A 183 -6.77 -7.06 7.75
N LYS A 184 -7.03 -8.35 7.57
CA LYS A 184 -6.04 -9.43 7.68
C LYS A 184 -5.59 -9.81 6.27
N TYR A 185 -4.27 -9.89 6.07
CA TYR A 185 -3.68 -10.28 4.80
C TYR A 185 -3.03 -11.65 4.91
N THR A 186 -3.26 -12.49 3.91
CA THR A 186 -2.68 -13.83 3.82
C THR A 186 -1.98 -13.96 2.48
N LYS A 187 -0.69 -14.33 2.49
CA LYS A 187 0.04 -14.69 1.26
C LYS A 187 -0.53 -15.97 0.69
N LEU A 188 -0.95 -15.95 -0.57
CA LEU A 188 -1.43 -17.13 -1.29
C LEU A 188 -0.31 -17.75 -2.12
N ALA A 189 0.46 -16.91 -2.82
CA ALA A 189 1.59 -17.34 -3.64
C ALA A 189 2.72 -16.31 -3.60
N GLY A 190 3.97 -16.76 -3.80
CA GLY A 190 5.15 -15.91 -3.90
C GLY A 190 5.88 -16.15 -5.22
N PHE A 191 6.45 -15.09 -5.79
CA PHE A 191 7.11 -15.06 -7.09
C PHE A 191 8.48 -14.39 -6.92
N ASN A 192 9.54 -15.10 -7.27
CA ASN A 192 10.90 -14.58 -7.13
C ASN A 192 11.29 -13.71 -8.31
N LEU A 193 12.00 -12.63 -8.01
CA LEU A 193 12.75 -11.83 -8.98
C LEU A 193 14.15 -12.43 -9.14
N ARG A 194 14.75 -12.29 -10.33
CA ARG A 194 16.07 -12.85 -10.68
C ARG A 194 17.22 -11.96 -10.22
#